data_fe865685f60efd19b762f9a4acb26d4b
#
_entry.id   fe865685f60efd19b762f9a4acb26d4b
#
_cell.length_a   1.000
_cell.length_b   1.000
_cell.length_c   1.000
_cell.angle_alpha   90.00
_cell.angle_beta   90.00
_cell.angle_gamma   90.00
#
_symmetry.space_group_name_H-M   'P 1'
#
loop_
_entity.id
_entity.type
_entity.pdbx_description
1 polymer ?
#
loop_
_entity_poly.entity_id
_entity_poly.type
_entity_poly.pdbx_seq_one_letter_code
_entity_poly.pdbx_strand_id
1 'polypeptide(L)' 'MKYKELLNQLQHLSKEQLELETLVMIRDKEKFVSPYSGLFYVTEFDEYEQDLETDQPYLSVSFV' A
#
# COMPACT_ATOMS: atom_id res chain seq x y z
N MET A 1 11.59 0.27 1.80
CA MET A 1 11.43 0.08 0.33
C MET A 1 10.82 1.34 -0.27
N LYS A 2 11.44 1.88 -1.31
CA LYS A 2 10.89 3.05 -1.99
C LYS A 2 9.87 2.62 -3.05
N TYR A 3 8.97 3.53 -3.40
CA TYR A 3 7.96 3.24 -4.43
C TYR A 3 8.56 2.85 -5.77
N LYS A 4 9.69 3.44 -6.15
CA LYS A 4 10.36 3.06 -7.39
C LYS A 4 10.87 1.62 -7.37
N GLU A 5 11.26 1.13 -6.20
CA GLU A 5 11.67 -0.26 -6.03
C GLU A 5 10.46 -1.19 -6.12
N LEU A 6 9.35 -0.78 -5.51
CA LEU A 6 8.10 -1.52 -5.60
C LEU A 6 7.61 -1.60 -7.05
N LEU A 7 7.66 -0.48 -7.77
CA LEU A 7 7.27 -0.47 -9.17
C LEU A 7 8.11 -1.44 -10.00
N ASN A 8 9.42 -1.45 -9.78
CA ASN A 8 10.31 -2.37 -10.48
C ASN A 8 9.94 -3.83 -10.22
N GLN A 9 9.62 -4.16 -8.97
CA GLN A 9 9.19 -5.52 -8.63
C GLN A 9 7.86 -5.87 -9.29
N LEU A 10 6.91 -4.94 -9.30
CA LEU A 10 5.62 -5.16 -9.93
C LEU A 10 5.73 -5.40 -11.44
N GLN A 11 6.68 -4.73 -12.08
CA GLN A 11 6.90 -4.89 -13.53
C GLN A 11 7.41 -6.29 -13.90
N HIS A 12 7.91 -7.06 -12.94
CA HIS A 12 8.37 -8.42 -13.15
C HIS A 12 7.27 -9.47 -12.98
N LEU A 13 6.07 -9.05 -12.59
CA LEU A 13 4.95 -9.97 -12.47
C LEU A 13 4.41 -10.37 -13.83
N SER A 14 3.88 -11.59 -13.93
CA SER A 14 3.19 -12.05 -15.14
C SER A 14 1.86 -11.31 -15.30
N LYS A 15 1.27 -11.40 -16.49
CA LYS A 15 -0.05 -10.81 -16.72
C LYS A 15 -1.11 -11.41 -15.79
N GLU A 16 -1.04 -12.70 -15.56
CA GLU A 16 -1.97 -13.41 -14.67
C GLU A 16 -1.81 -12.91 -13.23
N GLN A 17 -0.57 -12.69 -12.79
CA GLN A 17 -0.31 -12.18 -11.44
C GLN A 17 -0.81 -10.75 -11.27
N LEU A 18 -0.68 -9.92 -12.31
CA LEU A 18 -1.16 -8.53 -12.26
C LEU A 18 -2.69 -8.43 -12.17
N GLU A 19 -3.41 -9.47 -12.60
CA GLU A 19 -4.86 -9.51 -12.51
C GLU A 19 -5.37 -9.96 -11.13
N LEU A 20 -4.48 -10.46 -10.28
CA LEU A 20 -4.86 -10.89 -8.94
C LEU A 20 -5.03 -9.70 -8.00
N GLU A 21 -5.87 -9.88 -6.98
CA GLU A 21 -6.04 -8.86 -5.95
C GLU A 21 -4.74 -8.63 -5.19
N THR A 22 -4.46 -7.38 -4.87
CA THR A 22 -3.31 -7.02 -4.05
C THR A 22 -3.56 -7.47 -2.62
N LEU A 23 -2.59 -8.15 -2.03
CA LEU A 23 -2.66 -8.57 -0.64
C LEU A 23 -1.48 -8.00 0.14
N VAL A 24 -1.74 -7.65 1.39
CA VAL A 24 -0.71 -7.24 2.35
C VAL A 24 -0.76 -8.20 3.52
N MET A 25 0.39 -8.78 3.85
CA MET A 25 0.49 -9.65 5.01
C MET A 25 0.83 -8.84 6.25
N ILE A 26 0.04 -9.00 7.29
CA ILE A 26 0.33 -8.41 8.61
C ILE A 26 1.00 -9.49 9.44
N ARG A 27 2.32 -9.41 9.57
CA ARG A 27 3.13 -10.47 10.19
C ARG A 27 2.75 -10.79 11.62
N ASP A 28 2.54 -9.76 12.43
CA ASP A 28 2.23 -9.94 13.85
C ASP A 28 0.92 -10.68 14.08
N LYS A 29 0.02 -10.61 13.11
CA LYS A 29 -1.30 -11.25 13.21
C LYS A 29 -1.46 -12.43 12.26
N GLU A 30 -0.44 -12.71 11.46
CA GLU A 30 -0.45 -13.79 10.47
C GLU A 30 -1.68 -13.75 9.56
N LYS A 31 -2.08 -12.53 9.16
CA LYS A 31 -3.26 -12.31 8.32
C LYS A 31 -2.90 -11.60 7.02
N PHE A 32 -3.63 -11.95 5.98
CA PHE A 32 -3.61 -11.21 4.74
C PHE A 32 -4.82 -10.29 4.68
N VAL A 33 -4.60 -9.06 4.25
CA VAL A 33 -5.69 -8.08 4.08
C VAL A 33 -5.56 -7.45 2.70
N SER A 34 -6.70 -7.07 2.12
CA SER A 34 -6.73 -6.34 0.86
C SER A 34 -6.70 -4.85 1.16
N PRO A 35 -5.81 -4.09 0.52
CA PRO A 35 -5.86 -2.63 0.66
C PRO A 35 -7.07 -2.05 -0.07
N TYR A 36 -7.47 -0.87 0.34
CA TYR A 36 -8.48 -0.11 -0.40
C TYR A 36 -7.96 0.24 -1.78
N SER A 37 -8.88 0.48 -2.71
CA SER A 37 -8.54 0.81 -4.08
C SER A 37 -7.72 2.09 -4.16
N GLY A 38 -6.54 1.98 -4.76
CA GLY A 38 -5.69 3.12 -5.06
C GLY A 38 -4.80 3.55 -3.91
N LEU A 39 -4.01 4.55 -4.19
CA LEU A 39 -3.13 5.18 -3.22
C LEU A 39 -3.83 6.37 -2.59
N PHE A 40 -3.61 6.54 -1.31
CA PHE A 40 -4.02 7.74 -0.58
C PHE A 40 -2.81 8.64 -0.40
N TYR A 41 -3.05 9.91 -0.18
CA TYR A 41 -1.99 10.89 0.01
C TYR A 41 -2.24 11.65 1.31
N VAL A 42 -1.17 11.86 2.06
CA VAL A 42 -1.25 12.65 3.28
C VAL A 42 -1.50 14.11 2.91
N THR A 43 -2.48 14.73 3.58
CA THR A 43 -2.81 16.14 3.40
C THR A 43 -2.47 16.91 4.68
N GLU A 44 -2.42 18.23 4.60
CA GLU A 44 -2.15 19.05 5.77
C GLU A 44 -3.24 19.00 6.85
N PHE A 45 -4.42 18.46 6.51
CA PHE A 45 -5.52 18.29 7.44
C PHE A 45 -5.65 16.86 7.97
N ASP A 46 -4.73 15.98 7.56
CA ASP A 46 -4.76 14.58 7.95
C ASP A 46 -4.22 14.42 9.37
N GLU A 47 -4.89 13.62 10.19
CA GLU A 47 -4.43 13.35 11.56
C GLU A 47 -3.10 12.60 11.61
N TYR A 48 -2.70 11.97 10.51
CA TYR A 48 -1.44 11.23 10.40
C TYR A 48 -0.27 12.10 9.94
N GLU A 49 -0.50 13.39 9.74
CA GLU A 49 0.49 14.33 9.23
C GLU A 49 1.77 14.37 10.07
N GLN A 50 1.65 14.13 11.38
CA GLN A 50 2.79 14.18 12.30
C GLN A 50 3.87 13.19 11.95
N ASP A 51 3.50 12.04 11.40
CA ASP A 51 4.42 10.94 11.11
C ASP A 51 4.82 10.86 9.64
N LEU A 52 4.10 11.55 8.78
CA LEU A 52 4.28 11.46 7.33
C LEU A 52 4.37 12.86 6.73
N GLU A 53 5.15 12.96 5.65
CA GLU A 53 5.25 14.20 4.90
C GLU A 53 3.98 14.45 4.11
N THR A 54 3.64 15.73 3.90
CA THR A 54 2.52 16.10 3.03
C THR A 54 2.78 15.55 1.62
N ASP A 55 1.72 15.04 1.00
CA ASP A 55 1.75 14.37 -0.31
C ASP A 55 2.46 13.02 -0.31
N GLN A 56 2.77 12.49 0.87
CA GLN A 56 3.30 11.13 0.98
C GLN A 56 2.23 10.13 0.52
N PRO A 57 2.49 9.32 -0.51
CA PRO A 57 1.54 8.27 -0.89
C PRO A 57 1.61 7.08 0.08
N TYR A 58 0.46 6.47 0.31
CA TYR A 58 0.40 5.28 1.17
C TYR A 58 -0.77 4.38 0.75
N LEU A 59 -0.67 3.11 1.14
CA LEU A 59 -1.77 2.15 1.00
C LEU A 59 -2.52 2.07 2.32
N SER A 60 -3.84 1.97 2.24
CA SER A 60 -4.68 1.84 3.42
C SER A 60 -5.26 0.43 3.49
N VAL A 61 -5.19 -0.18 4.67
CA VAL A 61 -5.81 -1.47 4.94
C VAL A 61 -6.67 -1.34 6.19
N SER A 62 -7.67 -2.20 6.28
CA SER A 62 -8.59 -2.17 7.40
C SER A 62 -8.63 -3.56 8.04
N PHE A 63 -8.66 -3.58 9.37
CA PHE A 63 -8.92 -4.80 10.12
C PHE A 63 -10.41 -4.94 10.33
N VAL A 64 -10.91 -6.10 10.03
CA VAL A 64 -12.31 -6.44 10.24
C VAL A 64 -12.41 -7.42 11.38
#